data_edc57c8eb7a10b54bfe7b7114db7de04
#
_entry.id   edc57c8eb7a10b54bfe7b7114db7de04
#
_cell.length_a   1.000
_cell.length_b   1.000
_cell.length_c   1.000
_cell.angle_alpha   90.00
_cell.angle_beta   90.00
_cell.angle_gamma   90.00
#
_symmetry.space_group_name_H-M   'P 1'
#
loop_
_entity.id
_entity.type
_entity.pdbx_description
1 polymer ?
#
loop_
_entity_poly.entity_id
_entity_poly.type
_entity_poly.pdbx_seq_one_letter_code
_entity_poly.pdbx_strand_id
1 'polypeptide(L)'
;MLTPEQLAHCADDIINLYSQLEEEIVRDIARRIAKTGTMTDTGIWQAQHMQELGTLHSDVLSSVAKYSDRTESELKKLFEDAGVTATEYDNEIYRQNGLNPKSLKVSDVQMQLLEAGYKKTQGNLSNLTLTTAVSSQTSFINACSLAELKASSGAFTPQQAIADAIKQVAQDGAYVIYPSGHRDRLDVAVRRNVTTGIGQTTGQICLSNAQELGCDLMEITAHAGARPSHAAWQGQIVSLSGQRGYLSLSDIGYGTGDGFKGWNCRHDWYPYFEGSSRMYSDKGLEELNAKNIEYPDGSMHTLYEAEQQQRAFERKIRATKRTLAACDEALNNLSDEQLLQKLEKNFSHYSSKLKRQESELNSFCKRTGLLPDRSRQQAYGFGRSPAQKAVWKNNK
;
A
#
# COMPACT_ATOMS: atom_id res chain seq x y z
N MET A 1 -4.47 -4.45 -23.20
CA MET A 1 -3.46 -4.18 -22.14
C MET A 1 -3.93 -3.05 -21.23
N LEU A 2 -3.39 -2.99 -20.02
CA LEU A 2 -3.48 -1.82 -19.14
C LEU A 2 -2.21 -0.98 -19.24
N THR A 3 -2.34 0.34 -19.18
CA THR A 3 -1.16 1.20 -19.13
C THR A 3 -0.45 1.10 -17.77
N PRO A 4 0.86 1.38 -17.69
CA PRO A 4 1.57 1.43 -16.41
C PRO A 4 0.96 2.40 -15.38
N GLU A 5 0.36 3.50 -15.84
CA GLU A 5 -0.35 4.48 -15.00
C GLU A 5 -1.66 3.90 -14.45
N GLN A 6 -2.46 3.24 -15.28
CA GLN A 6 -3.68 2.55 -14.82
C GLN A 6 -3.34 1.49 -13.77
N LEU A 7 -2.29 0.68 -13.97
CA LEU A 7 -1.83 -0.32 -12.99
C LEU A 7 -1.27 0.32 -11.71
N ALA A 8 -0.66 1.51 -11.78
CA ALA A 8 -0.15 2.21 -10.62
C ALA A 8 -1.26 2.69 -9.66
N HIS A 9 -2.44 3.01 -10.20
CA HIS A 9 -3.56 3.61 -9.48
C HIS A 9 -4.77 2.71 -9.30
N CYS A 10 -4.80 1.54 -9.94
CA CYS A 10 -5.96 0.64 -9.91
C CYS A 10 -6.42 0.25 -8.49
N ALA A 11 -5.52 0.20 -7.52
CA ALA A 11 -5.82 -0.22 -6.16
C ALA A 11 -6.16 0.93 -5.21
N ASP A 12 -6.13 2.20 -5.65
CA ASP A 12 -6.15 3.36 -4.74
C ASP A 12 -7.44 3.45 -3.90
N ASP A 13 -8.60 3.17 -4.46
CA ASP A 13 -9.88 3.19 -3.72
C ASP A 13 -9.94 2.10 -2.64
N ILE A 14 -9.47 0.90 -2.96
CA ILE A 14 -9.40 -0.21 -2.00
C ILE A 14 -8.39 0.11 -0.90
N ILE A 15 -7.22 0.67 -1.25
CA ILE A 15 -6.22 1.10 -0.27
C ILE A 15 -6.79 2.17 0.66
N ASN A 16 -7.59 3.09 0.14
CA ASN A 16 -8.25 4.10 0.94
C ASN A 16 -9.20 3.50 1.98
N LEU A 17 -9.98 2.47 1.62
CA LEU A 17 -10.83 1.75 2.56
C LEU A 17 -10.02 1.08 3.67
N TYR A 18 -8.95 0.38 3.32
CA TYR A 18 -8.09 -0.26 4.30
C TYR A 18 -7.28 0.72 5.16
N SER A 19 -6.94 1.88 4.64
CA SER A 19 -6.31 2.95 5.43
C SER A 19 -7.26 3.54 6.46
N GLN A 20 -8.56 3.64 6.15
CA GLN A 20 -9.58 4.04 7.13
C GLN A 20 -9.72 2.99 8.23
N LEU A 21 -9.76 1.70 7.88
CA LEU A 21 -9.79 0.60 8.83
C LEU A 21 -8.55 0.62 9.76
N GLU A 22 -7.34 0.80 9.19
CA GLU A 22 -6.10 0.92 9.99
C GLU A 22 -6.21 2.03 11.04
N GLU A 23 -6.70 3.20 10.66
CA GLU A 23 -6.82 4.35 11.56
C GLU A 23 -7.88 4.14 12.64
N GLU A 24 -9.02 3.52 12.31
CA GLU A 24 -10.05 3.16 13.31
C GLU A 24 -9.46 2.22 14.36
N ILE A 25 -8.70 1.19 13.95
CA ILE A 25 -8.03 0.24 14.83
C ILE A 25 -7.01 0.94 15.73
N VAL A 26 -6.11 1.74 15.17
CA VAL A 26 -5.05 2.43 15.92
C VAL A 26 -5.63 3.39 16.96
N ARG A 27 -6.66 4.15 16.60
CA ARG A 27 -7.35 5.06 17.51
C ARG A 27 -8.09 4.31 18.62
N ASP A 28 -8.75 3.21 18.29
CA ASP A 28 -9.42 2.39 19.30
C ASP A 28 -8.43 1.81 20.32
N ILE A 29 -7.29 1.29 19.87
CA ILE A 29 -6.21 0.81 20.75
C ILE A 29 -5.69 1.97 21.62
N ALA A 30 -5.41 3.13 21.06
CA ALA A 30 -4.93 4.30 21.80
C ALA A 30 -5.92 4.74 22.88
N ARG A 31 -7.22 4.79 22.56
CA ARG A 31 -8.30 5.09 23.51
C ARG A 31 -8.37 4.09 24.66
N ARG A 32 -8.24 2.80 24.38
CA ARG A 32 -8.26 1.74 25.41
C ARG A 32 -7.05 1.82 26.34
N ILE A 33 -5.85 2.02 25.78
CA ILE A 33 -4.64 2.24 26.59
C ILE A 33 -4.80 3.48 27.48
N ALA A 34 -5.38 4.55 26.96
CA ALA A 34 -5.65 5.76 27.71
C ALA A 34 -6.66 5.53 28.87
N LYS A 35 -7.74 4.79 28.61
CA LYS A 35 -8.77 4.45 29.61
C LYS A 35 -8.27 3.58 30.75
N THR A 36 -7.29 2.70 30.52
CA THR A 36 -6.70 1.88 31.59
C THR A 36 -6.00 2.73 32.66
N GLY A 37 -5.76 4.01 32.37
CA GLY A 37 -5.33 5.01 33.34
C GLY A 37 -3.97 4.74 33.95
N THR A 38 -3.65 5.44 35.05
CA THR A 38 -2.42 5.23 35.79
C THR A 38 -2.52 3.97 36.65
N MET A 39 -1.48 3.14 36.57
CA MET A 39 -1.34 1.91 37.35
C MET A 39 -1.18 2.25 38.87
N THR A 40 -2.29 2.41 39.55
CA THR A 40 -2.30 2.59 41.00
C THR A 40 -2.33 1.26 41.76
N ASP A 41 -2.91 0.22 41.14
CA ASP A 41 -2.97 -1.15 41.63
C ASP A 41 -2.82 -2.11 40.44
N THR A 42 -1.79 -2.96 40.50
CA THR A 42 -1.45 -3.90 39.41
C THR A 42 -2.59 -4.88 39.10
N GLY A 43 -3.31 -5.34 40.13
CA GLY A 43 -4.41 -6.29 39.97
C GLY A 43 -5.62 -5.66 39.27
N ILE A 44 -6.01 -4.46 39.69
CA ILE A 44 -7.12 -3.71 39.07
C ILE A 44 -6.76 -3.36 37.60
N TRP A 45 -5.54 -2.91 37.38
CA TRP A 45 -5.04 -2.58 36.04
C TRP A 45 -5.05 -3.79 35.09
N GLN A 46 -4.57 -4.95 35.55
CA GLN A 46 -4.60 -6.20 34.81
C GLN A 46 -6.04 -6.64 34.49
N ALA A 47 -6.96 -6.54 35.44
CA ALA A 47 -8.37 -6.88 35.21
C ALA A 47 -9.01 -5.95 34.14
N GLN A 48 -8.77 -4.65 34.21
CA GLN A 48 -9.23 -3.67 33.20
C GLN A 48 -8.63 -3.96 31.82
N HIS A 49 -7.33 -4.27 31.77
CA HIS A 49 -6.63 -4.62 30.56
C HIS A 49 -7.24 -5.87 29.90
N MET A 50 -7.53 -6.92 30.67
CA MET A 50 -8.18 -8.14 30.16
C MET A 50 -9.59 -7.87 29.63
N GLN A 51 -10.36 -7.00 30.30
CA GLN A 51 -11.68 -6.59 29.84
C GLN A 51 -11.60 -5.81 28.51
N GLU A 52 -10.70 -4.83 28.41
CA GLU A 52 -10.51 -4.06 27.16
C GLU A 52 -10.01 -4.95 26.01
N LEU A 53 -9.16 -5.94 26.28
CA LEU A 53 -8.72 -6.92 25.28
C LEU A 53 -9.88 -7.77 24.76
N GLY A 54 -10.79 -8.21 25.62
CA GLY A 54 -11.97 -8.99 25.22
C GLY A 54 -12.89 -8.23 24.27
N THR A 55 -13.10 -6.94 24.51
CA THR A 55 -13.94 -6.10 23.65
C THR A 55 -13.21 -5.65 22.39
N LEU A 56 -11.90 -5.44 22.42
CA LEU A 56 -11.10 -5.02 21.27
C LEU A 56 -11.25 -5.98 20.08
N HIS A 57 -11.20 -7.28 20.32
CA HIS A 57 -11.35 -8.29 19.26
C HIS A 57 -12.69 -8.16 18.52
N SER A 58 -13.77 -8.05 19.27
CA SER A 58 -15.14 -7.89 18.72
C SER A 58 -15.27 -6.59 17.92
N ASP A 59 -14.71 -5.48 18.42
CA ASP A 59 -14.80 -4.19 17.76
C ASP A 59 -13.96 -4.14 16.48
N VAL A 60 -12.77 -4.76 16.49
CA VAL A 60 -11.95 -4.90 15.26
C VAL A 60 -12.68 -5.76 14.23
N LEU A 61 -13.28 -6.88 14.61
CA LEU A 61 -14.07 -7.70 13.68
C LEU A 61 -15.29 -6.94 13.12
N SER A 62 -15.95 -6.14 13.95
CA SER A 62 -17.07 -5.29 13.50
C SER A 62 -16.62 -4.22 12.52
N SER A 63 -15.48 -3.56 12.78
CA SER A 63 -14.87 -2.61 11.85
C SER A 63 -14.49 -3.28 10.52
N VAL A 64 -13.89 -4.47 10.59
CA VAL A 64 -13.57 -5.28 9.42
C VAL A 64 -14.82 -5.58 8.59
N ALA A 65 -15.89 -6.06 9.21
CA ALA A 65 -17.16 -6.38 8.53
C ALA A 65 -17.74 -5.15 7.82
N LYS A 66 -17.71 -3.98 8.46
CA LYS A 66 -18.18 -2.70 7.90
C LYS A 66 -17.51 -2.32 6.57
N TYR A 67 -16.24 -2.69 6.39
CA TYR A 67 -15.46 -2.37 5.17
C TYR A 67 -15.49 -3.51 4.15
N SER A 68 -15.85 -4.74 4.54
CA SER A 68 -15.79 -5.93 3.69
C SER A 68 -16.68 -5.82 2.46
N ASP A 69 -17.96 -5.51 2.63
CA ASP A 69 -18.94 -5.44 1.53
C ASP A 69 -18.56 -4.37 0.50
N ARG A 70 -18.09 -3.21 0.98
CA ARG A 70 -17.62 -2.12 0.11
C ARG A 70 -16.39 -2.55 -0.67
N THR A 71 -15.44 -3.20 -0.01
CA THR A 71 -14.22 -3.71 -0.64
C THR A 71 -14.56 -4.74 -1.71
N GLU A 72 -15.50 -5.64 -1.45
CA GLU A 72 -15.92 -6.66 -2.41
C GLU A 72 -16.55 -6.04 -3.66
N SER A 73 -17.46 -5.08 -3.49
CA SER A 73 -18.11 -4.37 -4.60
C SER A 73 -17.09 -3.60 -5.45
N GLU A 74 -16.20 -2.83 -4.81
CA GLU A 74 -15.15 -2.07 -5.53
C GLU A 74 -14.15 -2.99 -6.23
N LEU A 75 -13.76 -4.09 -5.59
CA LEU A 75 -12.84 -5.07 -6.18
C LEU A 75 -13.47 -5.73 -7.42
N LYS A 76 -14.74 -6.14 -7.35
CA LYS A 76 -15.43 -6.77 -8.48
C LYS A 76 -15.50 -5.82 -9.67
N LYS A 77 -15.94 -4.58 -9.44
CA LYS A 77 -15.97 -3.54 -10.47
C LYS A 77 -14.60 -3.31 -11.09
N LEU A 78 -13.55 -3.22 -10.26
CA LEU A 78 -12.18 -3.02 -10.71
C LEU A 78 -11.71 -4.15 -11.64
N PHE A 79 -12.01 -5.41 -11.32
CA PHE A 79 -11.65 -6.54 -12.17
C PHE A 79 -12.40 -6.52 -13.50
N GLU A 80 -13.70 -6.23 -13.48
CA GLU A 80 -14.52 -6.10 -14.70
C GLU A 80 -13.99 -4.97 -15.61
N ASP A 81 -13.76 -3.79 -15.07
CA ASP A 81 -13.28 -2.62 -15.83
C ASP A 81 -11.86 -2.87 -16.41
N ALA A 82 -10.97 -3.46 -15.60
CA ALA A 82 -9.62 -3.79 -16.03
C ALA A 82 -9.60 -4.85 -17.12
N GLY A 83 -10.42 -5.90 -16.98
CA GLY A 83 -10.55 -6.96 -17.98
C GLY A 83 -11.09 -6.44 -19.32
N VAL A 84 -12.13 -5.62 -19.30
CA VAL A 84 -12.70 -4.99 -20.49
C VAL A 84 -11.66 -4.10 -21.16
N THR A 85 -11.04 -3.19 -20.42
CA THR A 85 -10.04 -2.23 -20.94
C THR A 85 -8.86 -2.95 -21.58
N ALA A 86 -8.31 -3.97 -20.90
CA ALA A 86 -7.17 -4.73 -21.44
C ALA A 86 -7.54 -5.46 -22.73
N THR A 87 -8.69 -6.13 -22.77
CA THR A 87 -9.15 -6.90 -23.91
C THR A 87 -9.47 -6.01 -25.11
N GLU A 88 -10.15 -4.89 -24.92
CA GLU A 88 -10.50 -3.98 -25.99
C GLU A 88 -9.28 -3.39 -26.68
N TYR A 89 -8.25 -3.00 -25.92
CA TYR A 89 -7.00 -2.49 -26.47
C TYR A 89 -6.32 -3.54 -27.36
N ASP A 90 -6.17 -4.78 -26.88
CA ASP A 90 -5.53 -5.86 -27.64
C ASP A 90 -6.35 -6.23 -28.87
N ASN A 91 -7.67 -6.29 -28.72
CA ASN A 91 -8.59 -6.62 -29.81
C ASN A 91 -8.52 -5.63 -30.96
N GLU A 92 -8.27 -4.37 -30.69
CA GLU A 92 -8.07 -3.38 -31.76
C GLU A 92 -6.81 -3.69 -32.58
N ILE A 93 -5.71 -4.05 -31.94
CA ILE A 93 -4.48 -4.46 -32.63
C ILE A 93 -4.71 -5.72 -33.47
N TYR A 94 -5.42 -6.71 -32.94
CA TYR A 94 -5.76 -7.94 -33.69
C TYR A 94 -6.61 -7.63 -34.93
N ARG A 95 -7.63 -6.76 -34.82
CA ARG A 95 -8.48 -6.37 -35.96
C ARG A 95 -7.69 -5.64 -37.05
N GLN A 96 -6.77 -4.76 -36.65
CA GLN A 96 -5.89 -4.05 -37.60
C GLN A 96 -4.97 -5.01 -38.39
N ASN A 97 -4.70 -6.19 -37.82
CA ASN A 97 -3.94 -7.24 -38.47
C ASN A 97 -4.83 -8.33 -39.11
N GLY A 98 -6.10 -8.04 -39.36
CA GLY A 98 -7.01 -8.92 -40.09
C GLY A 98 -7.57 -10.09 -39.32
N LEU A 99 -7.38 -10.13 -37.99
CA LEU A 99 -7.92 -11.15 -37.11
C LEU A 99 -9.28 -10.75 -36.52
N ASN A 100 -10.06 -11.72 -36.08
CA ASN A 100 -11.40 -11.48 -35.52
C ASN A 100 -11.49 -11.92 -34.04
N PRO A 101 -10.99 -11.11 -33.11
CA PRO A 101 -11.00 -11.42 -31.69
C PRO A 101 -12.42 -11.35 -31.10
N LYS A 102 -12.70 -12.17 -30.12
CA LYS A 102 -13.93 -12.09 -29.30
C LYS A 102 -13.80 -10.96 -28.27
N SER A 103 -14.92 -10.33 -27.92
CA SER A 103 -14.95 -9.46 -26.74
C SER A 103 -14.91 -10.30 -25.46
N LEU A 104 -14.40 -9.71 -24.36
CA LEU A 104 -14.30 -10.38 -23.06
C LEU A 104 -15.60 -11.06 -22.64
N LYS A 105 -16.74 -10.38 -22.78
CA LYS A 105 -18.06 -10.86 -22.35
C LYS A 105 -18.60 -12.04 -23.18
N VAL A 106 -18.02 -12.31 -24.34
CA VAL A 106 -18.42 -13.40 -25.25
C VAL A 106 -17.50 -14.60 -25.14
N SER A 107 -16.33 -14.46 -24.53
CA SER A 107 -15.39 -15.54 -24.35
C SER A 107 -15.55 -16.17 -22.97
N ASP A 108 -16.14 -17.38 -22.91
CA ASP A 108 -16.30 -18.12 -21.64
C ASP A 108 -14.97 -18.35 -20.92
N VAL A 109 -13.89 -18.64 -21.66
CA VAL A 109 -12.55 -18.86 -21.09
C VAL A 109 -12.01 -17.60 -20.42
N GLN A 110 -12.12 -16.44 -21.10
CA GLN A 110 -11.64 -15.17 -20.55
C GLN A 110 -12.48 -14.73 -19.35
N MET A 111 -13.79 -14.96 -19.36
CA MET A 111 -14.68 -14.71 -18.21
C MET A 111 -14.36 -15.62 -17.02
N GLN A 112 -14.01 -16.89 -17.25
CA GLN A 112 -13.58 -17.80 -16.18
C GLN A 112 -12.25 -17.35 -15.58
N LEU A 113 -11.27 -16.88 -16.39
CA LEU A 113 -10.02 -16.31 -15.91
C LEU A 113 -10.24 -15.06 -15.06
N LEU A 114 -11.13 -14.17 -15.48
CA LEU A 114 -11.51 -12.98 -14.75
C LEU A 114 -12.09 -13.32 -13.38
N GLU A 115 -13.04 -14.21 -13.34
CA GLU A 115 -13.71 -14.66 -12.12
C GLU A 115 -12.75 -15.39 -11.16
N ALA A 116 -11.87 -16.24 -11.68
CA ALA A 116 -10.84 -16.93 -10.89
C ALA A 116 -9.85 -15.95 -10.26
N GLY A 117 -9.40 -14.95 -11.03
CA GLY A 117 -8.50 -13.90 -10.55
C GLY A 117 -9.15 -13.02 -9.47
N TYR A 118 -10.39 -12.62 -9.68
CA TYR A 118 -11.19 -11.90 -8.69
C TYR A 118 -11.31 -12.69 -7.38
N LYS A 119 -11.78 -13.95 -7.44
CA LYS A 119 -11.94 -14.80 -6.24
C LYS A 119 -10.63 -15.02 -5.49
N LYS A 120 -9.54 -15.25 -6.20
CA LYS A 120 -8.21 -15.39 -5.60
C LYS A 120 -7.80 -14.12 -4.85
N THR A 121 -7.99 -12.96 -5.46
CA THR A 121 -7.61 -11.67 -4.87
C THR A 121 -8.50 -11.32 -3.68
N GLN A 122 -9.80 -11.57 -3.77
CA GLN A 122 -10.76 -11.40 -2.67
C GLN A 122 -10.41 -12.30 -1.48
N GLY A 123 -10.12 -13.59 -1.72
CA GLY A 123 -9.70 -14.52 -0.66
C GLY A 123 -8.42 -14.08 0.04
N ASN A 124 -7.45 -13.57 -0.72
CA ASN A 124 -6.23 -13.00 -0.14
C ASN A 124 -6.51 -11.76 0.72
N LEU A 125 -7.38 -10.85 0.27
CA LEU A 125 -7.78 -9.67 1.06
C LEU A 125 -8.48 -10.08 2.36
N SER A 126 -9.36 -11.07 2.32
CA SER A 126 -10.02 -11.61 3.51
C SER A 126 -9.00 -12.16 4.52
N ASN A 127 -7.98 -12.89 4.05
CA ASN A 127 -6.89 -13.38 4.91
C ASN A 127 -6.06 -12.24 5.51
N LEU A 128 -5.75 -11.20 4.73
CA LEU A 128 -5.05 -10.00 5.24
C LEU A 128 -5.86 -9.35 6.37
N THR A 129 -7.16 -9.27 6.22
CA THR A 129 -8.08 -8.66 7.20
C THR A 129 -8.11 -9.44 8.52
N LEU A 130 -8.24 -10.77 8.45
CA LEU A 130 -8.18 -11.65 9.63
C LEU A 130 -6.83 -11.56 10.34
N THR A 131 -5.73 -11.57 9.59
CA THR A 131 -4.37 -11.41 10.15
C THR A 131 -4.20 -10.06 10.83
N THR A 132 -4.79 -9.00 10.27
CA THR A 132 -4.79 -7.66 10.87
C THR A 132 -5.53 -7.64 12.20
N ALA A 133 -6.67 -8.31 12.32
CA ALA A 133 -7.39 -8.41 13.59
C ALA A 133 -6.54 -9.07 14.68
N VAL A 134 -5.89 -10.17 14.37
CA VAL A 134 -4.97 -10.87 15.31
C VAL A 134 -3.76 -10.01 15.68
N SER A 135 -3.13 -9.35 14.68
CA SER A 135 -1.97 -8.49 14.94
C SER A 135 -2.33 -7.27 15.79
N SER A 136 -3.56 -6.75 15.67
CA SER A 136 -4.05 -5.63 16.49
C SER A 136 -4.17 -6.00 17.97
N GLN A 137 -4.67 -7.21 18.28
CA GLN A 137 -4.66 -7.72 19.65
C GLN A 137 -3.24 -7.85 20.19
N THR A 138 -2.32 -8.43 19.40
CA THR A 138 -0.92 -8.58 19.76
C THR A 138 -0.27 -7.22 20.03
N SER A 139 -0.57 -6.22 19.21
CA SER A 139 -0.07 -4.84 19.37
C SER A 139 -0.56 -4.23 20.68
N PHE A 140 -1.83 -4.40 21.05
CA PHE A 140 -2.39 -3.94 22.31
C PHE A 140 -1.72 -4.62 23.51
N ILE A 141 -1.62 -5.95 23.49
CA ILE A 141 -0.97 -6.74 24.57
C ILE A 141 0.48 -6.29 24.77
N ASN A 142 1.25 -6.20 23.68
CA ASN A 142 2.66 -5.81 23.75
C ASN A 142 2.84 -4.38 24.29
N ALA A 143 1.99 -3.46 23.86
CA ALA A 143 2.03 -2.08 24.32
C ALA A 143 1.73 -1.98 25.82
N CYS A 144 0.73 -2.69 26.30
CA CYS A 144 0.38 -2.74 27.71
C CYS A 144 1.46 -3.43 28.56
N SER A 145 1.99 -4.57 28.11
CA SER A 145 3.07 -5.29 28.78
C SER A 145 4.35 -4.45 28.87
N LEU A 146 4.69 -3.71 27.82
CA LEU A 146 5.82 -2.80 27.84
C LEU A 146 5.60 -1.62 28.78
N ALA A 147 4.37 -1.09 28.86
CA ALA A 147 4.03 -0.03 29.80
C ALA A 147 4.16 -0.51 31.24
N GLU A 148 3.67 -1.71 31.54
CA GLU A 148 3.79 -2.36 32.85
C GLU A 148 5.28 -2.57 33.24
N LEU A 149 6.08 -3.12 32.33
CA LEU A 149 7.52 -3.34 32.57
C LEU A 149 8.25 -2.02 32.84
N LYS A 150 7.97 -0.97 32.05
CA LYS A 150 8.56 0.35 32.28
C LYS A 150 8.18 0.97 33.60
N ALA A 151 6.91 0.90 33.99
CA ALA A 151 6.43 1.45 35.25
C ALA A 151 6.99 0.66 36.42
N SER A 152 6.99 -0.67 36.39
CA SER A 152 7.51 -1.54 37.48
C SER A 152 9.03 -1.46 37.63
N SER A 153 9.77 -1.08 36.58
CA SER A 153 11.22 -0.87 36.65
C SER A 153 11.63 0.31 37.54
N GLY A 154 10.70 1.23 37.86
CA GLY A 154 10.97 2.45 38.59
C GLY A 154 11.75 3.53 37.79
N ALA A 155 12.18 3.22 36.56
CA ALA A 155 12.91 4.15 35.72
C ALA A 155 12.01 5.15 34.99
N PHE A 156 10.71 4.84 34.87
CA PHE A 156 9.71 5.66 34.18
C PHE A 156 8.51 5.87 35.09
N THR A 157 7.86 7.03 34.98
CA THR A 157 6.56 7.22 35.62
C THR A 157 5.49 6.40 34.88
N PRO A 158 4.42 5.95 35.57
CA PRO A 158 3.30 5.27 34.90
C PRO A 158 2.74 6.07 33.69
N GLN A 159 2.60 7.40 33.84
CA GLN A 159 2.14 8.29 32.78
C GLN A 159 3.09 8.30 31.57
N GLN A 160 4.40 8.27 31.82
CA GLN A 160 5.39 8.17 30.73
C GLN A 160 5.26 6.83 30.02
N ALA A 161 5.11 5.74 30.74
CA ALA A 161 4.98 4.39 30.18
C ALA A 161 3.73 4.26 29.30
N ILE A 162 2.58 4.79 29.74
CA ILE A 162 1.32 4.81 28.98
C ILE A 162 1.45 5.70 27.73
N ALA A 163 2.00 6.91 27.85
CA ALA A 163 2.19 7.79 26.70
C ALA A 163 3.13 7.18 25.64
N ASP A 164 4.16 6.46 26.08
CA ASP A 164 5.07 5.73 25.19
C ASP A 164 4.38 4.54 24.49
N ALA A 165 3.48 3.83 25.20
CA ALA A 165 2.69 2.73 24.63
C ALA A 165 1.74 3.23 23.53
N ILE A 166 1.00 4.31 23.76
CA ILE A 166 0.14 4.96 22.76
C ILE A 166 0.95 5.38 21.53
N LYS A 167 2.10 6.01 21.75
CA LYS A 167 3.01 6.42 20.69
C LYS A 167 3.49 5.23 19.86
N GLN A 168 3.87 4.14 20.50
CA GLN A 168 4.38 2.93 19.81
C GLN A 168 3.31 2.34 18.90
N VAL A 169 2.11 2.10 19.41
CA VAL A 169 0.98 1.58 18.63
C VAL A 169 0.70 2.47 17.42
N ALA A 170 0.69 3.79 17.61
CA ALA A 170 0.46 4.73 16.53
C ALA A 170 1.57 4.73 15.46
N GLN A 171 2.83 4.55 15.86
CA GLN A 171 3.96 4.46 14.94
C GLN A 171 3.97 3.14 14.17
N ASP A 172 3.66 2.05 14.85
CA ASP A 172 3.61 0.72 14.25
C ASP A 172 2.41 0.59 13.29
N GLY A 173 1.25 1.17 13.63
CA GLY A 173 0.02 1.03 12.86
C GLY A 173 -0.50 -0.40 12.83
N ALA A 174 -1.45 -0.69 11.96
CA ALA A 174 -1.87 -2.05 11.67
C ALA A 174 -0.93 -2.71 10.67
N TYR A 175 -0.62 -3.98 10.89
CA TYR A 175 0.28 -4.75 10.02
C TYR A 175 -0.19 -6.19 9.82
N VAL A 176 0.27 -6.76 8.72
CA VAL A 176 0.06 -8.16 8.36
C VAL A 176 1.32 -8.94 8.70
N ILE A 177 1.16 -10.07 9.37
CA ILE A 177 2.25 -11.01 9.63
C ILE A 177 2.06 -12.20 8.71
N TYR A 178 3.06 -12.49 7.87
CA TYR A 178 3.06 -13.67 7.01
C TYR A 178 3.60 -14.90 7.75
N PRO A 179 3.27 -16.12 7.30
CA PRO A 179 3.80 -17.35 7.91
C PRO A 179 5.34 -17.41 7.95
N SER A 180 6.03 -16.69 7.06
CA SER A 180 7.49 -16.53 7.06
C SER A 180 8.03 -15.62 8.17
N GLY A 181 7.16 -15.00 8.97
CA GLY A 181 7.52 -13.97 9.95
C GLY A 181 7.72 -12.57 9.35
N HIS A 182 7.65 -12.42 8.03
CA HIS A 182 7.70 -11.11 7.38
C HIS A 182 6.50 -10.24 7.78
N ARG A 183 6.75 -8.95 7.93
CA ARG A 183 5.71 -7.97 8.29
C ARG A 183 5.58 -6.91 7.22
N ASP A 184 4.35 -6.67 6.78
CA ASP A 184 4.01 -5.52 5.95
C ASP A 184 2.98 -4.65 6.63
N ARG A 185 3.01 -3.36 6.35
CA ARG A 185 1.89 -2.49 6.69
C ARG A 185 0.67 -2.89 5.88
N LEU A 186 -0.51 -2.72 6.46
CA LEU A 186 -1.76 -3.15 5.85
C LEU A 186 -1.96 -2.54 4.44
N ASP A 187 -1.72 -1.25 4.28
CA ASP A 187 -1.82 -0.56 2.99
C ASP A 187 -0.84 -1.09 1.92
N VAL A 188 0.37 -1.47 2.33
CA VAL A 188 1.39 -2.07 1.44
C VAL A 188 0.97 -3.47 1.00
N ALA A 189 0.47 -4.28 1.94
CA ALA A 189 -0.01 -5.63 1.66
C ALA A 189 -1.23 -5.61 0.72
N VAL A 190 -2.18 -4.72 0.97
CA VAL A 190 -3.38 -4.52 0.13
C VAL A 190 -2.99 -4.07 -1.27
N ARG A 191 -2.17 -3.02 -1.40
CA ARG A 191 -1.68 -2.55 -2.71
C ARG A 191 -1.05 -3.68 -3.50
N ARG A 192 -0.11 -4.41 -2.88
CA ARG A 192 0.56 -5.53 -3.55
C ARG A 192 -0.43 -6.59 -4.01
N ASN A 193 -1.38 -6.96 -3.18
CA ASN A 193 -2.35 -7.99 -3.51
C ASN A 193 -3.26 -7.59 -4.67
N VAL A 194 -3.85 -6.39 -4.63
CA VAL A 194 -4.78 -5.91 -5.65
C VAL A 194 -4.05 -5.65 -6.98
N THR A 195 -2.95 -4.89 -6.97
CA THR A 195 -2.20 -4.58 -8.20
C THR A 195 -1.65 -5.85 -8.86
N THR A 196 -1.13 -6.80 -8.07
CA THR A 196 -0.64 -8.07 -8.59
C THR A 196 -1.78 -8.94 -9.13
N GLY A 197 -2.91 -9.00 -8.41
CA GLY A 197 -4.09 -9.75 -8.84
C GLY A 197 -4.64 -9.27 -10.17
N ILE A 198 -4.83 -7.95 -10.33
CA ILE A 198 -5.25 -7.32 -11.59
C ILE A 198 -4.22 -7.62 -12.69
N GLY A 199 -2.95 -7.33 -12.45
CA GLY A 199 -1.90 -7.52 -13.45
C GLY A 199 -1.78 -8.97 -13.93
N GLN A 200 -1.86 -9.96 -13.02
CA GLN A 200 -1.84 -11.38 -13.37
C GLN A 200 -3.08 -11.79 -14.16
N THR A 201 -4.25 -11.34 -13.75
CA THR A 201 -5.52 -11.71 -14.40
C THR A 201 -5.60 -11.14 -15.82
N THR A 202 -5.33 -9.85 -16.00
CA THR A 202 -5.29 -9.24 -17.34
C THR A 202 -4.22 -9.87 -18.22
N GLY A 203 -3.04 -10.16 -17.67
CA GLY A 203 -1.97 -10.87 -18.38
C GLY A 203 -2.37 -12.28 -18.85
N GLN A 204 -3.11 -13.03 -18.04
CA GLN A 204 -3.64 -14.36 -18.42
C GLN A 204 -4.73 -14.26 -19.49
N ILE A 205 -5.61 -13.25 -19.41
CA ILE A 205 -6.62 -12.98 -20.44
C ILE A 205 -5.95 -12.65 -21.78
N CYS A 206 -4.96 -11.74 -21.78
CA CYS A 206 -4.18 -11.41 -22.97
C CYS A 206 -3.47 -12.63 -23.55
N LEU A 207 -2.85 -13.47 -22.72
CA LEU A 207 -2.21 -14.72 -23.12
C LEU A 207 -3.19 -15.70 -23.77
N SER A 208 -4.36 -15.91 -23.16
CA SER A 208 -5.42 -16.76 -23.70
C SER A 208 -5.90 -16.26 -25.06
N ASN A 209 -6.06 -14.95 -25.21
CA ASN A 209 -6.47 -14.33 -26.47
C ASN A 209 -5.39 -14.49 -27.57
N ALA A 210 -4.12 -14.30 -27.22
CA ALA A 210 -3.00 -14.50 -28.12
C ALA A 210 -2.92 -15.96 -28.63
N GLN A 211 -3.10 -16.93 -27.74
CA GLN A 211 -3.11 -18.35 -28.09
C GLN A 211 -4.30 -18.72 -29.01
N GLU A 212 -5.51 -18.21 -28.73
CA GLU A 212 -6.70 -18.43 -29.57
C GLU A 212 -6.51 -17.87 -30.99
N LEU A 213 -5.82 -16.74 -31.12
CA LEU A 213 -5.60 -16.04 -32.39
C LEU A 213 -4.28 -16.39 -33.09
N GLY A 214 -3.47 -17.27 -32.51
CA GLY A 214 -2.18 -17.70 -33.06
C GLY A 214 -1.09 -16.63 -33.04
N CYS A 215 -1.17 -15.66 -32.15
CA CYS A 215 -0.17 -14.60 -31.98
C CYS A 215 0.91 -15.08 -30.98
N ASP A 216 2.16 -15.17 -31.43
CA ASP A 216 3.29 -15.61 -30.58
C ASP A 216 4.06 -14.46 -29.94
N LEU A 217 4.07 -13.29 -30.57
CA LEU A 217 4.90 -12.18 -30.14
C LEU A 217 4.09 -11.13 -29.36
N MET A 218 4.65 -10.69 -28.25
CA MET A 218 4.06 -9.66 -27.39
C MET A 218 5.10 -8.56 -27.11
N GLU A 219 4.74 -7.30 -27.25
CA GLU A 219 5.59 -6.18 -26.80
C GLU A 219 5.22 -5.80 -25.38
N ILE A 220 6.24 -5.68 -24.50
CA ILE A 220 6.06 -5.32 -23.09
C ILE A 220 6.00 -3.79 -22.97
N THR A 221 5.07 -3.26 -22.19
CA THR A 221 5.00 -1.83 -21.89
C THR A 221 6.25 -1.36 -21.15
N ALA A 222 6.64 -0.10 -21.34
CA ALA A 222 7.73 0.54 -20.62
C ALA A 222 7.25 1.80 -19.90
N HIS A 223 7.88 2.12 -18.79
CA HIS A 223 7.62 3.35 -18.04
C HIS A 223 8.85 3.83 -17.30
N ALA A 224 8.97 5.14 -17.10
CA ALA A 224 9.97 5.71 -16.21
C ALA A 224 9.75 5.23 -14.78
N GLY A 225 10.83 5.08 -14.00
CA GLY A 225 10.74 4.59 -12.63
C GLY A 225 10.46 3.09 -12.52
N ALA A 226 10.72 2.29 -13.56
CA ALA A 226 10.76 0.83 -13.45
C ALA A 226 11.87 0.39 -12.50
N ARG A 227 11.62 -0.70 -11.74
CA ARG A 227 12.68 -1.26 -10.88
C ARG A 227 13.85 -1.78 -11.73
N PRO A 228 15.10 -1.76 -11.23
CA PRO A 228 16.28 -2.14 -12.03
C PRO A 228 16.18 -3.50 -12.71
N SER A 229 15.60 -4.50 -12.04
CA SER A 229 15.39 -5.85 -12.63
C SER A 229 14.40 -5.85 -13.80
N HIS A 230 13.49 -4.87 -13.88
CA HIS A 230 12.53 -4.73 -14.96
C HIS A 230 13.04 -3.84 -16.10
N ALA A 231 13.96 -2.94 -15.81
CA ALA A 231 14.55 -2.04 -16.80
C ALA A 231 15.25 -2.77 -17.96
N ALA A 232 15.74 -3.99 -17.69
CA ALA A 232 16.45 -4.79 -18.69
C ALA A 232 15.54 -5.33 -19.81
N TRP A 233 14.26 -5.56 -19.53
CA TRP A 233 13.33 -6.19 -20.47
C TRP A 233 12.07 -5.36 -20.80
N GLN A 234 11.85 -4.23 -20.13
CA GLN A 234 10.72 -3.36 -20.50
C GLN A 234 10.86 -2.84 -21.94
N GLY A 235 9.73 -2.72 -22.66
CA GLY A 235 9.69 -2.28 -24.04
C GLY A 235 10.32 -3.28 -25.04
N GLN A 236 10.67 -4.48 -24.61
CA GLN A 236 11.19 -5.53 -25.48
C GLN A 236 10.05 -6.44 -25.96
N ILE A 237 10.32 -7.15 -27.07
CA ILE A 237 9.41 -8.14 -27.60
C ILE A 237 9.74 -9.50 -26.99
N VAL A 238 8.71 -10.20 -26.52
CA VAL A 238 8.81 -11.55 -25.97
C VAL A 238 8.05 -12.53 -26.87
N SER A 239 8.62 -13.72 -27.09
CA SER A 239 7.95 -14.83 -27.74
C SER A 239 7.35 -15.76 -26.69
N LEU A 240 6.06 -16.07 -26.85
CA LEU A 240 5.33 -17.00 -25.99
C LEU A 240 5.81 -18.45 -26.17
N SER A 241 6.20 -18.81 -27.40
CA SER A 241 6.74 -20.15 -27.75
C SER A 241 8.25 -20.29 -27.54
N GLY A 242 8.98 -19.17 -27.28
CA GLY A 242 10.44 -19.15 -27.19
C GLY A 242 11.15 -19.09 -28.55
N GLN A 243 10.57 -18.41 -29.53
CA GLN A 243 11.17 -18.20 -30.86
C GLN A 243 12.55 -17.52 -30.74
N ARG A 244 13.54 -18.04 -31.44
CA ARG A 244 14.90 -17.53 -31.46
C ARG A 244 14.96 -16.09 -31.97
N GLY A 245 15.66 -15.23 -31.26
CA GLY A 245 15.82 -13.80 -31.60
C GLY A 245 14.95 -12.86 -30.78
N TYR A 246 14.03 -13.41 -29.99
CA TYR A 246 13.21 -12.68 -29.02
C TYR A 246 13.47 -13.16 -27.60
N LEU A 247 13.08 -12.36 -26.60
CA LEU A 247 13.09 -12.81 -25.21
C LEU A 247 12.07 -13.93 -25.01
N SER A 248 12.36 -14.85 -24.11
CA SER A 248 11.43 -15.89 -23.67
C SER A 248 10.70 -15.47 -22.40
N LEU A 249 9.65 -16.20 -22.02
CA LEU A 249 8.93 -16.00 -20.76
C LEU A 249 9.85 -16.15 -19.53
N SER A 250 10.86 -17.03 -19.61
CA SER A 250 11.86 -17.19 -18.53
C SER A 250 12.80 -16.01 -18.41
N ASP A 251 13.20 -15.36 -19.51
CA ASP A 251 14.11 -14.21 -19.50
C ASP A 251 13.50 -12.99 -18.78
N ILE A 252 12.17 -12.86 -18.84
CA ILE A 252 11.42 -11.80 -18.15
C ILE A 252 10.91 -12.23 -16.77
N GLY A 253 11.23 -13.45 -16.32
CA GLY A 253 10.80 -13.99 -15.04
C GLY A 253 9.29 -14.16 -14.91
N TYR A 254 8.55 -14.41 -16.01
CA TYR A 254 7.11 -14.61 -15.96
C TYR A 254 6.74 -15.76 -15.03
N GLY A 255 5.80 -15.49 -14.08
CA GLY A 255 5.39 -16.46 -13.06
C GLY A 255 6.20 -16.40 -11.76
N THR A 256 7.25 -15.58 -11.69
CA THR A 256 8.00 -15.34 -10.45
C THR A 256 7.50 -14.08 -9.73
N GLY A 257 7.78 -13.97 -8.43
CA GLY A 257 7.30 -12.84 -7.62
C GLY A 257 7.96 -11.50 -7.96
N ASP A 258 9.19 -11.50 -8.45
CA ASP A 258 9.99 -10.32 -8.78
C ASP A 258 10.13 -10.08 -10.29
N GLY A 259 9.58 -10.95 -11.13
CA GLY A 259 9.57 -10.85 -12.57
C GLY A 259 8.33 -10.13 -13.14
N PHE A 260 8.12 -10.34 -14.45
CA PHE A 260 6.98 -9.80 -15.19
C PHE A 260 5.65 -10.34 -14.64
N LYS A 261 4.67 -9.44 -14.41
CA LYS A 261 3.39 -9.74 -13.73
C LYS A 261 3.57 -10.24 -12.28
N GLY A 262 4.75 -10.10 -11.70
CA GLY A 262 5.01 -10.37 -10.29
C GLY A 262 4.53 -9.25 -9.35
N TRP A 263 5.06 -9.21 -8.13
CA TRP A 263 4.60 -8.29 -7.08
C TRP A 263 4.73 -6.82 -7.45
N ASN A 264 3.60 -6.11 -7.45
CA ASN A 264 3.51 -4.69 -7.82
C ASN A 264 4.11 -4.36 -9.19
N CYS A 265 4.16 -5.32 -10.11
CA CYS A 265 4.58 -5.06 -11.49
C CYS A 265 3.55 -4.15 -12.16
N ARG A 266 4.03 -3.04 -12.76
CA ARG A 266 3.19 -2.08 -13.52
C ARG A 266 3.30 -2.27 -15.02
N HIS A 267 4.08 -3.27 -15.46
CA HIS A 267 4.19 -3.62 -16.86
C HIS A 267 3.03 -4.51 -17.29
N ASP A 268 2.58 -4.31 -18.53
CA ASP A 268 1.67 -5.17 -19.24
C ASP A 268 2.27 -5.52 -20.60
N TRP A 269 1.60 -6.31 -21.39
CA TRP A 269 1.99 -6.66 -22.75
C TRP A 269 0.81 -6.54 -23.70
N TYR A 270 1.09 -6.45 -24.99
CA TYR A 270 0.10 -6.40 -26.05
C TYR A 270 0.63 -7.10 -27.30
N PRO A 271 -0.27 -7.55 -28.22
CA PRO A 271 0.13 -8.28 -29.40
C PRO A 271 1.11 -7.48 -30.27
N TYR A 272 2.15 -8.15 -30.73
CA TYR A 272 3.10 -7.62 -31.70
C TYR A 272 3.11 -8.50 -32.94
N PHE A 273 3.15 -7.90 -34.12
CA PHE A 273 3.23 -8.58 -35.41
C PHE A 273 4.55 -8.23 -36.11
N GLU A 274 5.23 -9.23 -36.68
CA GLU A 274 6.47 -8.98 -37.40
C GLU A 274 6.25 -7.96 -38.52
N GLY A 275 7.18 -6.99 -38.64
CA GLY A 275 7.07 -5.88 -39.58
C GLY A 275 6.32 -4.65 -39.03
N SER A 276 5.67 -4.75 -37.87
CA SER A 276 5.11 -3.58 -37.18
C SER A 276 6.21 -2.75 -36.52
N SER A 277 5.98 -1.45 -36.37
CA SER A 277 6.86 -0.58 -35.58
C SER A 277 6.70 -0.87 -34.09
N ARG A 278 7.81 -0.98 -33.37
CA ARG A 278 7.80 -1.03 -31.91
C ARG A 278 7.29 0.31 -31.33
N MET A 279 6.55 0.24 -30.23
CA MET A 279 6.12 1.44 -29.51
C MET A 279 7.30 2.15 -28.85
N TYR A 280 8.30 1.40 -28.38
CA TYR A 280 9.46 1.93 -27.67
C TYR A 280 10.75 1.75 -28.49
N SER A 281 11.41 2.86 -28.81
CA SER A 281 12.75 2.83 -29.42
C SER A 281 13.82 2.56 -28.37
N ASP A 282 14.95 1.98 -28.77
CA ASP A 282 16.06 1.70 -27.86
C ASP A 282 16.57 2.97 -27.17
N LYS A 283 16.67 4.08 -27.91
CA LYS A 283 17.03 5.40 -27.36
C LYS A 283 16.00 5.86 -26.31
N GLY A 284 14.68 5.69 -26.56
CA GLY A 284 13.63 6.03 -25.60
C GLY A 284 13.74 5.20 -24.31
N LEU A 285 14.08 3.91 -24.42
CA LEU A 285 14.27 3.04 -23.26
C LEU A 285 15.52 3.43 -22.46
N GLU A 286 16.61 3.84 -23.11
CA GLU A 286 17.79 4.38 -22.42
C GLU A 286 17.44 5.65 -21.64
N GLU A 287 16.69 6.58 -22.25
CA GLU A 287 16.22 7.81 -21.61
C GLU A 287 15.31 7.53 -20.38
N LEU A 288 14.40 6.54 -20.47
CA LEU A 288 13.53 6.13 -19.36
C LEU A 288 14.31 5.58 -18.16
N ASN A 289 15.48 4.97 -18.40
CA ASN A 289 16.32 4.36 -17.37
C ASN A 289 17.48 5.25 -16.93
N ALA A 290 17.64 6.45 -17.53
CA ALA A 290 18.77 7.33 -17.28
C ALA A 290 18.78 7.87 -15.84
N LYS A 291 20.00 8.11 -15.32
CA LYS A 291 20.21 8.85 -14.08
C LYS A 291 20.19 10.35 -14.37
N ASN A 292 19.01 10.93 -14.40
CA ASN A 292 18.78 12.33 -14.77
C ASN A 292 18.14 13.17 -13.65
N ILE A 293 17.93 12.59 -12.46
CA ILE A 293 17.36 13.27 -11.30
C ILE A 293 18.49 13.68 -10.35
N GLU A 294 18.68 14.98 -10.17
CA GLU A 294 19.69 15.52 -9.25
C GLU A 294 19.14 15.61 -7.82
N TYR A 295 19.88 15.04 -6.86
CA TYR A 295 19.57 15.13 -5.44
C TYR A 295 20.19 16.40 -4.80
N PRO A 296 19.76 16.76 -3.55
CA PRO A 296 20.29 17.92 -2.84
C PRO A 296 21.80 17.93 -2.61
N ASP A 297 22.44 16.76 -2.60
CA ASP A 297 23.88 16.59 -2.46
C ASP A 297 24.66 16.63 -3.80
N GLY A 298 23.93 16.82 -4.92
CA GLY A 298 24.50 16.86 -6.27
C GLY A 298 24.65 15.49 -6.94
N SER A 299 24.29 14.40 -6.27
CA SER A 299 24.32 13.07 -6.87
C SER A 299 23.20 12.86 -7.89
N MET A 300 23.46 12.08 -8.95
CA MET A 300 22.51 11.80 -10.02
C MET A 300 21.86 10.44 -9.82
N HIS A 301 20.55 10.41 -9.88
CA HIS A 301 19.72 9.24 -9.62
C HIS A 301 18.73 8.94 -10.73
N THR A 302 18.26 7.69 -10.79
CA THR A 302 17.12 7.29 -11.64
C THR A 302 15.82 7.81 -11.04
N LEU A 303 14.77 7.90 -11.86
CA LEU A 303 13.42 8.20 -11.37
C LEU A 303 12.95 7.18 -10.32
N TYR A 304 13.27 5.89 -10.51
CA TYR A 304 12.95 4.84 -9.53
C TYR A 304 13.54 5.16 -8.14
N GLU A 305 14.83 5.48 -8.07
CA GLU A 305 15.52 5.82 -6.80
C GLU A 305 14.87 7.06 -6.16
N ALA A 306 14.58 8.09 -6.95
CA ALA A 306 13.94 9.31 -6.48
C ALA A 306 12.51 9.06 -5.93
N GLU A 307 11.70 8.26 -6.63
CA GLU A 307 10.39 7.82 -6.14
C GLU A 307 10.50 7.01 -4.83
N GLN A 308 11.49 6.13 -4.69
CA GLN A 308 11.68 5.39 -3.44
C GLN A 308 12.02 6.32 -2.26
N GLN A 309 12.85 7.33 -2.51
CA GLN A 309 13.17 8.35 -1.50
C GLN A 309 11.94 9.19 -1.13
N GLN A 310 11.17 9.64 -2.13
CA GLN A 310 9.90 10.35 -1.88
C GLN A 310 8.95 9.52 -1.02
N ARG A 311 8.76 8.23 -1.37
CA ARG A 311 7.93 7.30 -0.57
C ARG A 311 8.44 7.13 0.86
N ALA A 312 9.75 7.22 1.09
CA ALA A 312 10.31 7.19 2.44
C ALA A 312 9.90 8.42 3.25
N PHE A 313 9.90 9.62 2.67
CA PHE A 313 9.39 10.84 3.30
C PHE A 313 7.88 10.74 3.59
N GLU A 314 7.08 10.32 2.62
CA GLU A 314 5.63 10.18 2.74
C GLU A 314 5.23 9.20 3.85
N ARG A 315 5.95 8.05 3.96
CA ARG A 315 5.74 7.10 5.07
C ARG A 315 6.04 7.71 6.44
N LYS A 316 7.11 8.52 6.56
CA LYS A 316 7.45 9.22 7.82
C LYS A 316 6.36 10.24 8.19
N ILE A 317 5.88 11.02 7.23
CA ILE A 317 4.80 12.01 7.43
C ILE A 317 3.53 11.28 7.89
N ARG A 318 3.11 10.22 7.21
CA ARG A 318 1.92 9.45 7.57
C ARG A 318 2.02 8.84 8.98
N ALA A 319 3.16 8.27 9.35
CA ALA A 319 3.39 7.75 10.70
C ALA A 319 3.30 8.86 11.77
N THR A 320 3.79 10.05 11.48
CA THR A 320 3.69 11.19 12.39
C THR A 320 2.24 11.69 12.51
N LYS A 321 1.48 11.75 11.42
CA LYS A 321 0.05 12.09 11.44
C LYS A 321 -0.78 11.07 12.24
N ARG A 322 -0.51 9.77 12.10
CA ARG A 322 -1.14 8.74 12.95
C ARG A 322 -0.82 8.93 14.44
N THR A 323 0.43 9.24 14.75
CA THR A 323 0.82 9.51 16.15
C THR A 323 0.05 10.71 16.71
N LEU A 324 -0.12 11.77 15.93
CA LEU A 324 -0.92 12.94 16.33
C LEU A 324 -2.40 12.58 16.50
N ALA A 325 -2.98 11.80 15.60
CA ALA A 325 -4.37 11.34 15.69
C ALA A 325 -4.60 10.46 16.93
N ALA A 326 -3.70 9.52 17.21
CA ALA A 326 -3.77 8.67 18.39
C ALA A 326 -3.60 9.48 19.69
N CYS A 327 -2.68 10.44 19.73
CA CYS A 327 -2.54 11.35 20.88
C CYS A 327 -3.81 12.21 21.07
N ASP A 328 -4.42 12.72 20.00
CA ASP A 328 -5.66 13.51 20.06
C ASP A 328 -6.83 12.66 20.58
N GLU A 329 -6.95 11.42 20.11
CA GLU A 329 -7.95 10.48 20.62
C GLU A 329 -7.77 10.17 22.10
N ALA A 330 -6.53 9.93 22.54
CA ALA A 330 -6.21 9.67 23.93
C ALA A 330 -6.52 10.89 24.80
N LEU A 331 -6.13 12.11 24.38
CA LEU A 331 -6.39 13.35 25.10
C LEU A 331 -7.89 13.61 25.32
N ASN A 332 -8.75 13.22 24.38
CA ASN A 332 -10.19 13.40 24.48
C ASN A 332 -10.88 12.39 25.43
N ASN A 333 -10.16 11.33 25.88
CA ASN A 333 -10.70 10.23 26.67
C ASN A 333 -10.02 10.05 28.04
N LEU A 334 -9.24 11.04 28.50
CA LEU A 334 -8.49 11.00 29.76
C LEU A 334 -9.03 11.93 30.80
N SER A 335 -8.93 11.49 32.07
CA SER A 335 -9.16 12.31 33.26
C SER A 335 -7.91 12.56 34.12
N ASP A 336 -6.81 11.84 33.86
CA ASP A 336 -5.54 12.00 34.59
C ASP A 336 -4.78 13.23 34.08
N GLU A 337 -4.65 14.25 34.93
CA GLU A 337 -4.03 15.54 34.58
C GLU A 337 -2.54 15.42 34.22
N GLN A 338 -1.80 14.54 34.91
CA GLN A 338 -0.37 14.34 34.63
C GLN A 338 -0.15 13.66 33.27
N LEU A 339 -0.99 12.67 32.95
CA LEU A 339 -0.96 12.01 31.64
C LEU A 339 -1.41 12.98 30.52
N LEU A 340 -2.42 13.81 30.77
CA LEU A 340 -2.83 14.88 29.84
C LEU A 340 -1.66 15.81 29.50
N GLN A 341 -0.96 16.35 30.49
CA GLN A 341 0.21 17.20 30.29
C GLN A 341 1.32 16.49 29.47
N LYS A 342 1.52 15.19 29.71
CA LYS A 342 2.51 14.41 28.99
C LYS A 342 2.14 14.20 27.54
N LEU A 343 0.90 13.84 27.26
CA LEU A 343 0.39 13.68 25.89
C LEU A 343 0.35 15.00 25.13
N GLU A 344 0.04 16.13 25.79
CA GLU A 344 0.14 17.45 25.19
C GLU A 344 1.57 17.82 24.77
N LYS A 345 2.56 17.49 25.59
CA LYS A 345 3.98 17.67 25.23
C LYS A 345 4.36 16.79 24.03
N ASN A 346 3.92 15.55 24.00
CA ASN A 346 4.12 14.65 22.86
C ASN A 346 3.45 15.22 21.61
N PHE A 347 2.20 15.68 21.71
CA PHE A 347 1.48 16.28 20.59
C PHE A 347 2.22 17.49 20.03
N SER A 348 2.71 18.41 20.88
CA SER A 348 3.52 19.57 20.47
C SER A 348 4.81 19.15 19.75
N HIS A 349 5.53 18.16 20.31
CA HIS A 349 6.75 17.63 19.71
C HIS A 349 6.48 17.06 18.30
N TYR A 350 5.44 16.22 18.16
CA TYR A 350 5.09 15.63 16.86
C TYR A 350 4.51 16.64 15.86
N SER A 351 3.84 17.69 16.31
CA SER A 351 3.39 18.79 15.47
C SER A 351 4.58 19.51 14.82
N SER A 352 5.61 19.83 15.61
CA SER A 352 6.85 20.43 15.08
C SER A 352 7.63 19.49 14.17
N LYS A 353 7.65 18.19 14.50
CA LYS A 353 8.25 17.14 13.66
C LYS A 353 7.53 17.03 12.31
N LEU A 354 6.19 17.05 12.30
CA LEU A 354 5.39 17.01 11.07
C LEU A 354 5.72 18.17 10.15
N LYS A 355 5.72 19.42 10.68
CA LYS A 355 6.07 20.61 9.91
C LYS A 355 7.44 20.50 9.23
N ARG A 356 8.45 20.01 9.96
CA ARG A 356 9.79 19.78 9.41
C ARG A 356 9.78 18.72 8.30
N GLN A 357 9.13 17.57 8.52
CA GLN A 357 9.04 16.49 7.53
C GLN A 357 8.32 16.92 6.25
N GLU A 358 7.24 17.69 6.36
CA GLU A 358 6.54 18.25 5.20
C GLU A 358 7.41 19.26 4.44
N SER A 359 8.20 20.08 5.15
CA SER A 359 9.19 20.98 4.53
C SER A 359 10.30 20.23 3.80
N GLU A 360 10.84 19.15 4.41
CA GLU A 360 11.86 18.29 3.80
C GLU A 360 11.33 17.63 2.50
N LEU A 361 10.13 17.08 2.52
CA LEU A 361 9.50 16.51 1.32
C LEU A 361 9.29 17.56 0.24
N ASN A 362 8.73 18.73 0.58
CA ASN A 362 8.49 19.79 -0.40
C ASN A 362 9.81 20.29 -1.02
N SER A 363 10.87 20.42 -0.23
CA SER A 363 12.19 20.80 -0.72
C SER A 363 12.79 19.75 -1.64
N PHE A 364 12.65 18.48 -1.30
CA PHE A 364 13.08 17.36 -2.14
C PHE A 364 12.32 17.35 -3.47
N CYS A 365 11.00 17.40 -3.43
CA CYS A 365 10.16 17.41 -4.63
C CYS A 365 10.44 18.62 -5.54
N LYS A 366 10.63 19.81 -4.95
CA LYS A 366 10.97 21.01 -5.72
C LYS A 366 12.29 20.85 -6.47
N ARG A 367 13.28 20.21 -5.86
CA ARG A 367 14.60 20.01 -6.48
C ARG A 367 14.59 18.90 -7.52
N THR A 368 13.93 17.79 -7.25
CA THR A 368 13.87 16.63 -8.14
C THR A 368 12.83 16.75 -9.26
N GLY A 369 11.98 17.78 -9.24
CA GLY A 369 10.86 17.92 -10.19
C GLY A 369 9.69 16.97 -9.92
N LEU A 370 9.72 16.17 -8.85
CA LEU A 370 8.63 15.28 -8.47
C LEU A 370 7.46 16.04 -7.86
N LEU A 371 6.25 15.52 -8.02
CA LEU A 371 5.06 16.06 -7.36
C LEU A 371 4.80 15.29 -6.07
N PRO A 372 4.55 15.99 -4.92
CA PRO A 372 4.19 15.34 -3.67
C PRO A 372 2.86 14.60 -3.82
N ASP A 373 2.83 13.32 -3.50
CA ASP A 373 1.60 12.54 -3.45
C ASP A 373 0.92 12.72 -2.08
N ARG A 374 -0.12 13.56 -2.05
CA ARG A 374 -0.86 13.86 -0.81
C ARG A 374 -1.66 12.66 -0.32
N SER A 375 -2.11 11.78 -1.18
CA SER A 375 -2.87 10.58 -0.79
C SER A 375 -2.02 9.65 0.05
N ARG A 376 -0.74 9.50 -0.31
CA ARG A 376 0.24 8.68 0.42
C ARG A 376 0.68 9.26 1.75
N GLN A 377 0.49 10.57 1.95
CA GLN A 377 0.80 11.27 3.20
C GLN A 377 -0.39 11.29 4.16
N GLN A 378 -1.57 10.92 3.71
CA GLN A 378 -2.80 11.02 4.49
C GLN A 378 -2.87 9.93 5.55
N ALA A 379 -3.30 10.33 6.76
CA ALA A 379 -3.79 9.46 7.81
C ALA A 379 -5.23 9.89 8.10
N TYR A 380 -6.18 8.97 7.97
CA TYR A 380 -7.62 9.31 8.05
C TYR A 380 -8.05 9.83 9.42
N GLY A 381 -7.43 9.33 10.49
CA GLY A 381 -7.64 9.83 11.86
C GLY A 381 -7.08 11.24 12.10
N PHE A 382 -6.17 11.71 11.23
CA PHE A 382 -5.64 13.07 11.23
C PHE A 382 -6.54 14.01 10.44
N GLY A 383 -7.80 14.14 10.88
CA GLY A 383 -8.79 15.00 10.28
C GLY A 383 -8.59 16.48 10.63
N ARG A 384 -9.67 17.28 10.43
CA ARG A 384 -9.61 18.75 10.59
C ARG A 384 -9.19 19.19 12.00
N SER A 385 -9.71 18.54 13.05
CA SER A 385 -9.43 18.93 14.45
C SER A 385 -7.96 18.70 14.85
N PRO A 386 -7.37 17.48 14.73
CA PRO A 386 -5.96 17.28 15.02
C PRO A 386 -5.03 18.16 14.16
N ALA A 387 -5.38 18.38 12.88
CA ALA A 387 -4.60 19.23 11.99
C ALA A 387 -4.58 20.69 12.46
N GLN A 388 -5.74 21.27 12.83
CA GLN A 388 -5.84 22.63 13.35
C GLN A 388 -5.08 22.78 14.68
N LYS A 389 -5.21 21.80 15.60
CA LYS A 389 -4.45 21.78 16.86
C LYS A 389 -2.94 21.76 16.59
N ALA A 390 -2.48 20.96 15.61
CA ALA A 390 -1.06 20.87 15.25
C ALA A 390 -0.52 22.20 14.69
N VAL A 391 -1.28 22.87 13.81
CA VAL A 391 -0.92 24.18 13.27
C VAL A 391 -0.86 25.24 14.39
N TRP A 392 -1.86 25.28 15.26
CA TRP A 392 -1.89 26.22 16.37
C TRP A 392 -0.71 26.05 17.34
N LYS A 393 -0.34 24.80 17.66
CA LYS A 393 0.82 24.51 18.52
C LYS A 393 2.16 24.93 17.87
N ASN A 394 2.25 24.94 16.54
CA ASN A 394 3.44 25.39 15.80
C ASN A 394 3.56 26.92 15.66
N ASN A 395 2.48 27.65 15.91
CA ASN A 395 2.43 29.10 15.80
C ASN A 395 2.54 29.83 17.15
N LYS A 396 2.62 29.08 18.25
CA LYS A 396 2.96 29.54 19.59
C LYS A 396 4.44 29.32 19.90
#